data_80c319559befa492b1540bc57807da80
#
_entry.id   80c319559befa492b1540bc57807da80
#
_cell.length_a   1.000
_cell.length_b   1.000
_cell.length_c   1.000
_cell.angle_alpha   90.00
_cell.angle_beta   90.00
_cell.angle_gamma   90.00
#
_symmetry.space_group_name_H-M   'P 1'
#
loop_
_entity.id
_entity.type
_entity.pdbx_description
1 polymer ?
#
loop_
_entity_poly.entity_id
_entity_poly.type
_entity_poly.pdbx_seq_one_letter_code
_entity_poly.pdbx_strand_id
1 'polypeptide(L)'
;VSPVPVSLRISAHAKVNLFLRVLAREDDGFHSLETLFCLLSLADELEAERMEGAGVTLEVSGAETGPAQDNLAVRAANMVLDGTGHPFGVRLKLTKRIPVRSGLGGGSSDGAAALLAVNALAGNPVPRHELLQFAARLGSDVPFFLSGAPLALAWGHGERLLRLPPLPAAPGLLLLPVRGGDITALGTLMVPPP
;
A
#
# COMPACT_ATOMS: atom_id res chain seq x y z
N VAL A 1 -22.82 -17.59 6.03
CA VAL A 1 -21.35 -17.42 5.86
C VAL A 1 -21.14 -17.25 4.36
N SER A 2 -20.59 -16.11 3.93
CA SER A 2 -20.26 -15.92 2.52
C SER A 2 -19.16 -16.90 2.10
N PRO A 3 -19.18 -17.43 0.88
CA PRO A 3 -18.15 -18.34 0.41
C PRO A 3 -16.80 -17.61 0.36
N VAL A 4 -15.73 -18.33 0.72
CA VAL A 4 -14.35 -17.80 0.62
C VAL A 4 -14.00 -17.62 -0.87
N PRO A 5 -13.58 -16.44 -1.32
CA PRO A 5 -13.27 -16.20 -2.72
C PRO A 5 -12.06 -17.03 -3.18
N VAL A 6 -12.05 -17.40 -4.46
CA VAL A 6 -10.91 -18.08 -5.10
C VAL A 6 -9.92 -17.08 -5.70
N SER A 7 -10.42 -15.92 -6.10
CA SER A 7 -9.63 -14.81 -6.62
C SER A 7 -10.23 -13.47 -6.19
N LEU A 8 -9.39 -12.45 -6.13
CA LEU A 8 -9.76 -11.08 -5.79
C LEU A 8 -8.96 -10.09 -6.62
N ARG A 9 -9.59 -8.96 -6.97
CA ARG A 9 -8.94 -7.83 -7.62
C ARG A 9 -9.11 -6.59 -6.74
N ILE A 10 -8.01 -5.87 -6.50
CA ILE A 10 -7.97 -4.68 -5.65
C ILE A 10 -7.24 -3.57 -6.40
N SER A 11 -7.82 -2.37 -6.40
CA SER A 11 -7.14 -1.16 -6.85
C SER A 11 -6.23 -0.63 -5.73
N ALA A 12 -4.93 -0.61 -5.99
CA ALA A 12 -3.90 -0.11 -5.08
C ALA A 12 -3.62 1.37 -5.41
N HIS A 13 -4.34 2.27 -4.75
CA HIS A 13 -4.31 3.70 -5.02
C HIS A 13 -2.97 4.35 -4.67
N ALA A 14 -2.56 5.36 -5.42
CA ALA A 14 -1.45 6.24 -5.06
C ALA A 14 -1.83 7.17 -3.89
N LYS A 15 -0.82 7.80 -3.27
CA LYS A 15 -1.01 8.89 -2.30
C LYS A 15 -0.14 10.08 -2.65
N VAL A 16 -0.49 11.22 -2.09
CA VAL A 16 0.44 12.34 -1.90
C VAL A 16 0.42 12.79 -0.44
N ASN A 17 1.50 13.46 -0.06
CA ASN A 17 1.57 14.18 1.19
C ASN A 17 1.14 15.64 0.92
N LEU A 18 0.00 16.08 1.48
CA LEU A 18 -0.44 17.47 1.37
C LEU A 18 0.45 18.40 2.17
N PHE A 19 0.99 17.90 3.26
CA PHE A 19 2.16 18.42 3.93
C PHE A 19 2.98 17.26 4.49
N LEU A 20 4.26 17.49 4.71
CA LEU A 20 5.17 16.59 5.39
C LEU A 20 6.13 17.42 6.23
N ARG A 21 6.19 17.10 7.50
CA ARG A 21 7.10 17.74 8.45
C ARG A 21 7.91 16.67 9.17
N VAL A 22 9.22 16.73 9.05
CA VAL A 22 10.13 15.92 9.84
C VAL A 22 10.34 16.63 11.18
N LEU A 23 10.01 15.96 12.28
CA LEU A 23 10.08 16.53 13.63
C LEU A 23 11.44 16.27 14.29
N ALA A 24 11.90 15.03 14.20
CA ALA A 24 13.18 14.61 14.78
C ALA A 24 13.75 13.43 13.99
N ARG A 25 15.07 13.29 14.04
CA ARG A 25 15.76 12.06 13.69
C ARG A 25 15.99 11.28 14.97
N GLU A 26 15.53 10.04 15.00
CA GLU A 26 15.68 9.15 16.15
C GLU A 26 17.02 8.41 16.08
N ASP A 27 17.51 7.91 17.21
CA ASP A 27 18.81 7.24 17.31
C ASP A 27 18.87 5.93 16.52
N ASP A 28 17.72 5.31 16.24
CA ASP A 28 17.57 4.11 15.43
C ASP A 28 17.58 4.38 13.90
N GLY A 29 17.74 5.67 13.52
CA GLY A 29 17.80 6.13 12.14
C GLY A 29 16.44 6.44 11.51
N PHE A 30 15.32 6.20 12.20
CA PHE A 30 14.00 6.63 11.77
C PHE A 30 13.78 8.13 11.96
N HIS A 31 12.77 8.65 11.29
CA HIS A 31 12.37 10.05 11.43
C HIS A 31 10.97 10.10 12.01
N SER A 32 10.83 10.77 13.13
CA SER A 32 9.52 11.17 13.63
C SER A 32 8.96 12.25 12.69
N LEU A 33 7.75 12.06 12.20
CA LEU A 33 7.13 12.93 11.20
C LEU A 33 5.68 13.25 11.53
N GLU A 34 5.20 14.32 10.93
CA GLU A 34 3.78 14.63 10.78
C GLU A 34 3.47 14.82 9.31
N THR A 35 2.39 14.21 8.84
CA THR A 35 1.99 14.32 7.44
C THR A 35 0.48 14.23 7.28
N LEU A 36 -0.04 14.88 6.25
CA LEU A 36 -1.41 14.70 5.81
C LEU A 36 -1.39 13.90 4.50
N PHE A 37 -1.70 12.63 4.61
CA PHE A 37 -1.85 11.74 3.47
C PHE A 37 -3.18 11.92 2.79
N CYS A 38 -3.18 11.83 1.48
CA CYS A 38 -4.39 11.78 0.71
C CYS A 38 -4.26 10.81 -0.47
N LEU A 39 -5.31 9.99 -0.66
CA LEU A 39 -5.40 9.07 -1.78
C LEU A 39 -5.67 9.79 -3.09
N LEU A 40 -5.12 9.24 -4.17
CA LEU A 40 -5.35 9.67 -5.54
C LEU A 40 -6.23 8.65 -6.29
N SER A 41 -6.85 9.08 -7.38
CA SER A 41 -7.54 8.18 -8.30
C SER A 41 -6.58 7.29 -9.12
N LEU A 42 -5.33 7.72 -9.31
CA LEU A 42 -4.30 6.88 -9.93
C LEU A 42 -4.07 5.65 -9.07
N ALA A 43 -4.13 4.46 -9.67
CA ALA A 43 -3.98 3.21 -8.95
C ALA A 43 -3.29 2.14 -9.80
N ASP A 44 -2.51 1.30 -9.15
CA ASP A 44 -2.11 0.00 -9.65
C ASP A 44 -3.27 -0.99 -9.50
N GLU A 45 -3.21 -2.11 -10.17
CA GLU A 45 -4.19 -3.18 -10.04
C GLU A 45 -3.50 -4.45 -9.56
N LEU A 46 -3.95 -4.98 -8.44
CA LEU A 46 -3.50 -6.25 -7.89
C LEU A 46 -4.61 -7.29 -8.02
N GLU A 47 -4.32 -8.38 -8.73
CA GLU A 47 -5.13 -9.59 -8.74
C GLU A 47 -4.41 -10.67 -7.93
N ALA A 48 -5.11 -11.28 -6.99
CA ALA A 48 -4.62 -12.37 -6.17
C ALA A 48 -5.52 -13.60 -6.34
N GLU A 49 -4.93 -14.75 -6.59
CA GLU A 49 -5.60 -16.02 -6.84
C GLU A 49 -5.00 -17.12 -5.96
N ARG A 50 -5.86 -17.97 -5.39
CA ARG A 50 -5.42 -19.18 -4.71
C ARG A 50 -4.87 -20.19 -5.71
N MET A 51 -3.76 -20.83 -5.33
CA MET A 51 -3.19 -21.95 -6.07
C MET A 51 -3.10 -23.19 -5.18
N GLU A 52 -3.05 -24.36 -5.80
CA GLU A 52 -2.63 -25.58 -5.12
C GLU A 52 -1.13 -25.50 -4.75
N GLY A 53 -0.78 -26.15 -3.66
CA GLY A 53 0.61 -26.14 -3.15
C GLY A 53 0.88 -24.95 -2.22
N ALA A 54 2.13 -24.57 -2.09
CA ALA A 54 2.59 -23.51 -1.20
C ALA A 54 3.39 -22.45 -1.96
N GLY A 55 3.54 -21.28 -1.32
CA GLY A 55 4.37 -20.17 -1.81
C GLY A 55 3.61 -19.10 -2.56
N VAL A 56 4.36 -18.05 -2.95
CA VAL A 56 3.84 -16.88 -3.65
C VAL A 56 4.56 -16.71 -4.98
N THR A 57 3.81 -16.56 -6.05
CA THR A 57 4.33 -16.17 -7.37
C THR A 57 3.88 -14.76 -7.71
N LEU A 58 4.71 -14.01 -8.43
CA LEU A 58 4.40 -12.64 -8.85
C LEU A 58 4.67 -12.47 -10.35
N GLU A 59 3.65 -12.00 -11.05
CA GLU A 59 3.74 -11.51 -12.42
C GLU A 59 3.55 -9.99 -12.40
N VAL A 60 4.47 -9.24 -13.01
CA VAL A 60 4.38 -7.76 -13.07
C VAL A 60 4.29 -7.31 -14.51
N SER A 61 3.41 -6.35 -14.77
CA SER A 61 3.28 -5.65 -16.05
C SER A 61 3.29 -4.14 -15.84
N GLY A 62 3.63 -3.37 -16.89
CA GLY A 62 3.59 -1.91 -16.90
C GLY A 62 4.90 -1.24 -16.46
N ALA A 63 5.62 -1.76 -15.46
CA ALA A 63 6.93 -1.25 -15.05
C ALA A 63 7.74 -2.32 -14.32
N GLU A 64 9.06 -2.22 -14.39
CA GLU A 64 9.96 -3.08 -13.62
C GLU A 64 9.97 -2.69 -12.14
N THR A 65 9.82 -3.68 -11.24
CA THR A 65 9.77 -3.47 -9.79
C THR A 65 10.96 -4.08 -9.04
N GLY A 66 11.96 -4.59 -9.77
CA GLY A 66 13.09 -5.32 -9.20
C GLY A 66 12.76 -6.78 -8.84
N PRO A 67 13.63 -7.45 -8.07
CA PRO A 67 13.45 -8.86 -7.70
C PRO A 67 12.13 -9.11 -6.95
N ALA A 68 11.46 -10.21 -7.29
CA ALA A 68 10.16 -10.54 -6.70
C ALA A 68 10.20 -10.67 -5.17
N GLN A 69 11.29 -11.20 -4.60
CA GLN A 69 11.45 -11.34 -3.15
C GLN A 69 11.47 -10.01 -2.39
N ASP A 70 11.89 -8.93 -3.04
CA ASP A 70 11.96 -7.60 -2.45
C ASP A 70 10.65 -6.82 -2.63
N ASN A 71 9.73 -7.34 -3.46
CA ASN A 71 8.46 -6.70 -3.72
C ASN A 71 7.54 -6.76 -2.49
N LEU A 72 7.02 -5.59 -2.09
CA LEU A 72 6.19 -5.50 -0.89
C LEU A 72 4.90 -6.32 -0.97
N ALA A 73 4.33 -6.54 -2.16
CA ALA A 73 3.16 -7.39 -2.33
C ALA A 73 3.48 -8.86 -2.03
N VAL A 74 4.66 -9.36 -2.46
CA VAL A 74 5.11 -10.72 -2.15
C VAL A 74 5.41 -10.87 -0.66
N ARG A 75 6.11 -9.91 -0.07
CA ARG A 75 6.41 -9.91 1.37
C ARG A 75 5.12 -9.89 2.20
N ALA A 76 4.15 -9.07 1.82
CA ALA A 76 2.84 -8.97 2.45
C ALA A 76 2.07 -10.30 2.38
N ALA A 77 2.04 -10.93 1.19
CA ALA A 77 1.39 -12.22 0.99
C ALA A 77 2.01 -13.31 1.88
N ASN A 78 3.34 -13.38 1.93
CA ASN A 78 4.04 -14.34 2.78
C ASN A 78 3.72 -14.12 4.27
N MET A 79 3.69 -12.87 4.75
CA MET A 79 3.35 -12.58 6.15
C MET A 79 1.96 -13.10 6.55
N VAL A 80 0.98 -13.00 5.66
CA VAL A 80 -0.36 -13.55 5.92
C VAL A 80 -0.35 -15.08 5.87
N LEU A 81 0.33 -15.68 4.89
CA LEU A 81 0.44 -17.13 4.78
C LEU A 81 1.16 -17.74 5.98
N ASP A 82 2.27 -17.15 6.43
CA ASP A 82 3.01 -17.56 7.62
C ASP A 82 2.12 -17.53 8.87
N GLY A 83 1.35 -16.45 9.04
CA GLY A 83 0.41 -16.30 10.15
C GLY A 83 -0.78 -17.27 10.11
N THR A 84 -1.05 -17.90 8.96
CA THR A 84 -2.19 -18.80 8.75
C THR A 84 -1.79 -20.25 8.52
N GLY A 85 -0.49 -20.57 8.56
CA GLY A 85 0.03 -21.94 8.40
C GLY A 85 0.05 -22.44 6.96
N HIS A 86 0.17 -21.54 5.98
CA HIS A 86 0.27 -21.86 4.53
C HIS A 86 -0.83 -22.79 3.99
N PRO A 87 -2.11 -22.47 4.14
CA PRO A 87 -3.20 -23.36 3.74
C PRO A 87 -3.32 -23.55 2.21
N PHE A 88 -2.67 -22.67 1.43
CA PHE A 88 -2.65 -22.67 -0.05
C PHE A 88 -1.49 -21.81 -0.56
N GLY A 89 -1.17 -21.91 -1.85
CA GLY A 89 -0.29 -20.96 -2.54
C GLY A 89 -1.06 -19.77 -3.11
N VAL A 90 -0.34 -18.69 -3.44
CA VAL A 90 -0.92 -17.46 -4.00
C VAL A 90 -0.21 -17.05 -5.27
N ARG A 91 -0.97 -16.81 -6.33
CA ARG A 91 -0.52 -16.10 -7.52
C ARG A 91 -0.95 -14.65 -7.44
N LEU A 92 0.03 -13.75 -7.53
CA LEU A 92 -0.19 -12.31 -7.64
C LEU A 92 0.09 -11.86 -9.08
N LYS A 93 -0.85 -11.08 -9.65
CA LYS A 93 -0.63 -10.33 -10.89
C LYS A 93 -0.76 -8.86 -10.58
N LEU A 94 0.31 -8.11 -10.84
CA LEU A 94 0.41 -6.69 -10.51
C LEU A 94 0.59 -5.88 -11.80
N THR A 95 -0.40 -5.04 -12.10
CA THR A 95 -0.34 -4.10 -13.22
C THR A 95 0.05 -2.73 -12.68
N LYS A 96 1.28 -2.29 -12.96
CA LYS A 96 1.82 -1.01 -12.50
C LYS A 96 1.40 0.13 -13.42
N ARG A 97 0.78 1.15 -12.83
CA ARG A 97 0.41 2.43 -13.44
C ARG A 97 1.00 3.60 -12.66
N ILE A 98 1.24 3.41 -11.36
CA ILE A 98 1.92 4.38 -10.50
C ILE A 98 3.42 4.35 -10.82
N PRO A 99 4.03 5.48 -11.20
CA PRO A 99 5.46 5.50 -11.50
C PRO A 99 6.30 5.00 -10.32
N VAL A 100 7.22 4.10 -10.62
CA VAL A 100 8.11 3.51 -9.59
C VAL A 100 9.07 4.57 -9.05
N ARG A 101 9.31 4.59 -7.75
CA ARG A 101 10.18 5.56 -7.04
C ARG A 101 9.74 7.02 -7.19
N SER A 102 8.45 7.26 -7.39
CA SER A 102 7.89 8.61 -7.55
C SER A 102 7.49 9.31 -6.25
N GLY A 103 7.62 8.64 -5.10
CA GLY A 103 7.10 9.16 -3.82
C GLY A 103 5.59 9.03 -3.64
N LEU A 104 4.89 8.46 -4.64
CA LEU A 104 3.43 8.29 -4.63
C LEU A 104 2.95 7.07 -3.84
N GLY A 105 3.84 6.34 -3.21
CA GLY A 105 3.52 5.22 -2.33
C GLY A 105 3.05 3.94 -3.02
N GLY A 106 3.26 3.80 -4.36
CA GLY A 106 2.75 2.67 -5.13
C GLY A 106 3.11 1.30 -4.56
N GLY A 107 4.39 1.05 -4.24
CA GLY A 107 4.81 -0.22 -3.64
C GLY A 107 4.18 -0.50 -2.28
N SER A 108 4.01 0.54 -1.44
CA SER A 108 3.34 0.41 -0.14
C SER A 108 1.84 0.14 -0.29
N SER A 109 1.22 0.73 -1.30
CA SER A 109 -0.17 0.45 -1.67
C SER A 109 -0.36 -0.98 -2.16
N ASP A 110 0.54 -1.46 -3.03
CA ASP A 110 0.55 -2.86 -3.50
C ASP A 110 0.68 -3.84 -2.32
N GLY A 111 1.57 -3.54 -1.36
CA GLY A 111 1.74 -4.33 -0.13
C GLY A 111 0.47 -4.36 0.73
N ALA A 112 -0.20 -3.22 0.92
CA ALA A 112 -1.46 -3.16 1.65
C ALA A 112 -2.58 -3.93 0.94
N ALA A 113 -2.67 -3.79 -0.39
CA ALA A 113 -3.62 -4.54 -1.21
C ALA A 113 -3.39 -6.05 -1.10
N ALA A 114 -2.13 -6.51 -1.10
CA ALA A 114 -1.78 -7.92 -0.94
C ALA A 114 -2.14 -8.45 0.46
N LEU A 115 -1.89 -7.68 1.55
CA LEU A 115 -2.34 -8.05 2.89
C LEU A 115 -3.85 -8.31 2.93
N LEU A 116 -4.63 -7.39 2.36
CA LEU A 116 -6.10 -7.51 2.33
C LEU A 116 -6.55 -8.68 1.48
N ALA A 117 -6.00 -8.81 0.26
CA ALA A 117 -6.39 -9.85 -0.69
C ALA A 117 -6.11 -11.24 -0.14
N VAL A 118 -4.89 -11.49 0.34
CA VAL A 118 -4.50 -12.82 0.82
C VAL A 118 -5.24 -13.19 2.10
N ASN A 119 -5.47 -12.23 3.01
CA ASN A 119 -6.30 -12.47 4.18
C ASN A 119 -7.74 -12.83 3.80
N ALA A 120 -8.33 -12.14 2.83
CA ALA A 120 -9.68 -12.47 2.33
C ALA A 120 -9.72 -13.83 1.64
N LEU A 121 -8.69 -14.18 0.83
CA LEU A 121 -8.55 -15.52 0.25
C LEU A 121 -8.43 -16.62 1.31
N ALA A 122 -7.88 -16.32 2.48
CA ALA A 122 -7.82 -17.24 3.61
C ALA A 122 -9.12 -17.30 4.43
N GLY A 123 -10.12 -16.47 4.12
CA GLY A 123 -11.37 -16.36 4.88
C GLY A 123 -11.30 -15.36 6.04
N ASN A 124 -10.37 -14.40 5.99
CA ASN A 124 -10.14 -13.34 6.98
C ASN A 124 -9.73 -13.84 8.39
N PRO A 125 -8.82 -14.82 8.51
CA PRO A 125 -8.41 -15.32 9.82
C PRO A 125 -7.58 -14.30 10.60
N VAL A 126 -6.82 -13.42 9.92
CA VAL A 126 -5.98 -12.40 10.56
C VAL A 126 -6.84 -11.17 10.88
N PRO A 127 -7.01 -10.82 12.15
CA PRO A 127 -7.81 -9.68 12.54
C PRO A 127 -7.13 -8.35 12.14
N ARG A 128 -7.94 -7.29 12.02
CA ARG A 128 -7.48 -6.00 11.49
C ARG A 128 -6.28 -5.40 12.26
N HIS A 129 -6.24 -5.57 13.57
CA HIS A 129 -5.14 -5.03 14.38
C HIS A 129 -3.80 -5.74 14.09
N GLU A 130 -3.81 -7.04 13.81
CA GLU A 130 -2.61 -7.77 13.39
C GLU A 130 -2.20 -7.40 11.96
N LEU A 131 -3.15 -7.23 11.04
CA LEU A 131 -2.85 -6.71 9.70
C LEU A 131 -2.18 -5.33 9.77
N LEU A 132 -2.58 -4.46 10.71
CA LEU A 132 -1.91 -3.17 10.92
C LEU A 132 -0.48 -3.33 11.44
N GLN A 133 -0.21 -4.34 12.28
CA GLN A 133 1.16 -4.67 12.71
C GLN A 133 2.00 -5.18 11.53
N PHE A 134 1.42 -6.01 10.66
CA PHE A 134 2.09 -6.44 9.43
C PHE A 134 2.38 -5.26 8.52
N ALA A 135 1.42 -4.36 8.34
CA ALA A 135 1.57 -3.16 7.54
C ALA A 135 2.71 -2.27 8.05
N ALA A 136 2.79 -2.02 9.36
CA ALA A 136 3.85 -1.22 9.98
C ALA A 136 5.26 -1.84 9.79
N ARG A 137 5.35 -3.17 9.80
CA ARG A 137 6.61 -3.90 9.54
C ARG A 137 7.02 -3.88 8.06
N LEU A 138 6.07 -3.72 7.14
CA LEU A 138 6.34 -3.62 5.71
C LEU A 138 6.87 -2.24 5.31
N GLY A 139 6.37 -1.17 5.94
CA GLY A 139 6.81 0.20 5.66
C GLY A 139 5.88 1.25 6.23
N SER A 140 6.40 2.47 6.41
CA SER A 140 5.72 3.59 7.07
C SER A 140 4.40 4.02 6.41
N ASP A 141 4.31 3.92 5.08
CA ASP A 141 3.10 4.32 4.33
C ASP A 141 2.04 3.21 4.27
N VAL A 142 2.42 1.93 4.51
CA VAL A 142 1.51 0.78 4.34
C VAL A 142 0.29 0.84 5.27
N PRO A 143 0.41 1.26 6.55
CA PRO A 143 -0.74 1.42 7.44
C PRO A 143 -1.80 2.39 6.91
N PHE A 144 -1.38 3.48 6.25
CA PHE A 144 -2.30 4.44 5.63
C PHE A 144 -3.18 3.77 4.58
N PHE A 145 -2.57 3.05 3.63
CA PHE A 145 -3.31 2.33 2.58
C PHE A 145 -4.21 1.24 3.16
N LEU A 146 -3.71 0.48 4.13
CA LEU A 146 -4.51 -0.54 4.81
C LEU A 146 -5.71 0.07 5.55
N SER A 147 -5.60 1.32 6.02
CA SER A 147 -6.69 2.00 6.72
C SER A 147 -7.92 2.19 5.85
N GLY A 148 -7.75 2.31 4.52
CA GLY A 148 -8.79 2.65 3.57
C GLY A 148 -9.32 4.09 3.73
N ALA A 149 -8.60 4.96 4.44
CA ALA A 149 -9.00 6.36 4.59
C ALA A 149 -8.63 7.15 3.32
N PRO A 150 -9.54 7.95 2.77
CA PRO A 150 -9.22 8.82 1.63
C PRO A 150 -8.25 9.95 2.02
N LEU A 151 -8.32 10.37 3.29
CA LEU A 151 -7.49 11.40 3.90
C LEU A 151 -7.15 11.00 5.32
N ALA A 152 -5.89 11.15 5.75
CA ALA A 152 -5.48 10.88 7.12
C ALA A 152 -4.33 11.78 7.57
N LEU A 153 -4.44 12.32 8.76
CA LEU A 153 -3.30 12.87 9.48
C LEU A 153 -2.51 11.70 10.07
N ALA A 154 -1.21 11.67 9.84
CA ALA A 154 -0.30 10.65 10.35
C ALA A 154 0.84 11.28 11.14
N TRP A 155 1.31 10.57 12.18
CA TRP A 155 2.47 10.95 12.99
C TRP A 155 3.21 9.72 13.51
N GLY A 156 4.31 9.95 14.26
CA GLY A 156 5.26 8.91 14.61
C GLY A 156 6.12 8.58 13.40
N HIS A 157 6.25 7.30 13.06
CA HIS A 157 6.88 6.84 11.82
C HIS A 157 5.86 6.74 10.64
N GLY A 158 4.62 7.24 10.82
CA GLY A 158 3.52 7.16 9.86
C GLY A 158 2.44 6.14 10.23
N GLU A 159 2.65 5.35 11.29
CA GLU A 159 1.74 4.29 11.74
C GLU A 159 0.56 4.80 12.58
N ARG A 160 0.68 5.98 13.19
CA ARG A 160 -0.40 6.59 13.96
C ARG A 160 -1.25 7.41 13.05
N LEU A 161 -2.53 7.04 12.91
CA LEU A 161 -3.42 7.60 11.91
C LEU A 161 -4.70 8.14 12.55
N LEU A 162 -5.02 9.40 12.23
CA LEU A 162 -6.35 9.98 12.42
C LEU A 162 -7.02 10.05 11.04
N ARG A 163 -8.04 9.23 10.83
CA ARG A 163 -8.84 9.23 9.60
C ARG A 163 -9.66 10.51 9.52
N LEU A 164 -9.67 11.14 8.35
CA LEU A 164 -10.41 12.35 8.07
C LEU A 164 -11.42 12.08 6.94
N PRO A 165 -12.50 12.86 6.86
CA PRO A 165 -13.41 12.77 5.74
C PRO A 165 -12.69 13.18 4.44
N PRO A 166 -13.15 12.68 3.27
CA PRO A 166 -12.57 13.05 1.99
C PRO A 166 -12.64 14.56 1.76
N LEU A 167 -11.65 15.08 1.04
CA LEU A 167 -11.72 16.45 0.54
C LEU A 167 -12.83 16.55 -0.51
N PRO A 168 -13.45 17.74 -0.68
CA PRO A 168 -14.32 17.99 -1.82
C PRO A 168 -13.59 17.69 -3.12
N ALA A 169 -14.33 17.23 -4.15
CA ALA A 169 -13.75 16.96 -5.45
C ALA A 169 -13.01 18.21 -5.96
N ALA A 170 -11.73 18.03 -6.27
CA ALA A 170 -10.88 19.09 -6.81
C ALA A 170 -10.66 18.87 -8.31
N PRO A 171 -10.40 19.91 -9.11
CA PRO A 171 -9.99 19.75 -10.48
C PRO A 171 -8.67 18.95 -10.58
N GLY A 172 -8.52 18.24 -11.69
CA GLY A 172 -7.48 17.24 -11.89
C GLY A 172 -6.06 17.69 -11.57
N LEU A 173 -5.25 16.74 -11.18
CA LEU A 173 -3.86 16.88 -10.82
C LEU A 173 -2.96 16.52 -11.99
N LEU A 174 -2.02 17.37 -12.33
CA LEU A 174 -0.91 17.04 -13.25
C LEU A 174 0.34 16.70 -12.43
N LEU A 175 0.77 15.44 -12.49
CA LEU A 175 2.04 15.00 -11.94
C LEU A 175 3.11 15.11 -13.01
N LEU A 176 4.08 16.00 -12.82
CA LEU A 176 5.24 16.12 -13.69
C LEU A 176 6.41 15.33 -13.06
N PRO A 177 6.90 14.27 -13.72
CA PRO A 177 8.09 13.57 -13.24
C PRO A 177 9.31 14.49 -13.39
N VAL A 178 9.97 14.81 -12.28
CA VAL A 178 11.24 15.53 -12.28
C VAL A 178 12.37 14.51 -12.33
N ARG A 179 13.16 14.52 -13.39
CA ARG A 179 14.34 13.68 -13.49
C ARG A 179 15.41 14.19 -12.50
N GLY A 180 15.78 13.35 -11.52
CA GLY A 180 16.94 13.56 -10.65
C GLY A 180 16.73 14.55 -9.49
N GLY A 181 15.50 14.89 -9.14
CA GLY A 181 15.18 15.73 -7.99
C GLY A 181 14.72 14.96 -6.76
N ASP A 182 14.90 15.55 -5.59
CA ASP A 182 14.28 15.09 -4.36
C ASP A 182 12.78 15.35 -4.45
N ILE A 183 12.00 14.29 -4.60
CA ILE A 183 10.53 14.34 -4.77
C ILE A 183 9.76 14.76 -3.52
N THR A 184 10.42 14.93 -2.40
CA THR A 184 9.82 15.46 -1.17
C THR A 184 9.42 16.93 -1.28
N ALA A 185 9.88 17.64 -2.32
CA ALA A 185 9.64 19.08 -2.52
C ALA A 185 8.42 19.42 -3.41
N LEU A 186 7.76 18.44 -4.00
CA LEU A 186 6.59 18.69 -4.88
C LEU A 186 5.29 18.60 -4.08
N GLY A 187 4.89 19.74 -3.52
CA GLY A 187 3.54 19.91 -3.00
C GLY A 187 2.51 19.96 -4.12
N THR A 188 1.48 19.13 -4.06
CA THR A 188 0.50 19.07 -5.13
C THR A 188 -0.92 18.73 -4.71
N LEU A 189 -1.85 19.31 -5.40
CA LEU A 189 -3.30 19.23 -5.22
C LEU A 189 -3.94 17.94 -5.73
N MET A 190 -5.13 17.63 -5.27
CA MET A 190 -5.68 16.28 -5.29
C MET A 190 -7.15 16.13 -5.54
N VAL A 191 -7.49 14.97 -6.09
CA VAL A 191 -8.86 14.49 -6.26
C VAL A 191 -9.05 13.25 -5.40
N PRO A 192 -10.03 13.19 -4.48
CA PRO A 192 -10.37 11.95 -3.82
C PRO A 192 -10.92 10.94 -4.84
N PRO A 193 -10.71 9.64 -4.64
CA PRO A 193 -11.41 8.62 -5.41
C PRO A 193 -12.92 8.72 -5.16
N PRO A 194 -13.72 8.37 -6.15
CA PRO A 194 -15.18 8.34 -6.03
C PRO A 194 -15.68 7.37 -4.95
#